data_279043fb92cf34e75b0aa99cffebf033
#
_entry.id   279043fb92cf34e75b0aa99cffebf033
#
_cell.length_a   1.000
_cell.length_b   1.000
_cell.length_c   1.000
_cell.angle_alpha   90.00
_cell.angle_beta   90.00
_cell.angle_gamma   90.00
#
_symmetry.space_group_name_H-M   'P 1'
#
loop_
_entity.id
_entity.type
_entity.pdbx_description
1 polymer ?
#
loop_
_entity_poly.entity_id
_entity_poly.type
_entity_poly.pdbx_seq_one_letter_code
_entity_poly.pdbx_strand_id
1 'polypeptide(L)'
;MRCQSCGMPLSDGFFGTLKNGSETNEYCKFCFQEGAYLQPELTVEDMIQMSIDNMSQDLNFSKENAQELANSVIPQLKRWKSIS
;
A
#
# COMPACT_ATOMS: atom_id res chain seq x y z
N MET A 1 1.84 -2.96 -12.23
CA MET A 1 2.37 -3.32 -10.92
C MET A 1 1.69 -2.50 -9.83
N ARG A 2 1.62 -3.05 -8.66
CA ARG A 2 0.88 -2.46 -7.55
C ARG A 2 1.66 -2.68 -6.26
N CYS A 3 1.63 -1.70 -5.36
CA CYS A 3 2.30 -1.82 -4.06
C CYS A 3 1.66 -2.95 -3.25
N GLN A 4 2.47 -3.86 -2.76
CA GLN A 4 1.99 -5.02 -2.00
C GLN A 4 1.72 -4.70 -0.53
N SER A 5 1.66 -3.43 -0.20
CA SER A 5 1.31 -2.96 1.14
C SER A 5 0.05 -2.10 1.12
N CYS A 6 0.02 -1.06 0.29
CA CYS A 6 -1.13 -0.14 0.23
C CYS A 6 -1.98 -0.28 -1.03
N GLY A 7 -1.52 -1.04 -2.02
CA GLY A 7 -2.31 -1.30 -3.22
C GLY A 7 -2.28 -0.22 -4.28
N MET A 8 -1.52 0.86 -4.09
CA MET A 8 -1.46 1.91 -5.09
C MET A 8 -0.70 1.44 -6.33
N PRO A 9 -1.04 1.96 -7.52
CA PRO A 9 -0.28 1.63 -8.72
C PRO A 9 1.14 2.13 -8.62
N LEU A 10 2.10 1.32 -9.06
CA LEU A 10 3.51 1.70 -9.05
C LEU A 10 3.91 2.24 -10.41
N SER A 11 4.62 3.37 -10.41
CA SER A 11 5.13 4.00 -11.62
C SER A 11 6.44 4.71 -11.27
N ASP A 12 7.10 5.25 -12.29
CA ASP A 12 8.39 5.94 -12.11
C ASP A 12 8.29 7.00 -11.01
N GLY A 13 9.25 6.98 -10.11
CA GLY A 13 9.31 7.92 -9.01
C GLY A 13 8.58 7.48 -7.75
N PHE A 14 7.86 6.36 -7.80
CA PHE A 14 7.08 5.88 -6.66
C PHE A 14 7.52 4.53 -6.12
N PHE A 15 8.59 3.96 -6.66
CA PHE A 15 9.10 2.67 -6.18
C PHE A 15 9.83 2.83 -4.85
N GLY A 16 9.62 1.85 -3.96
CA GLY A 16 10.42 1.74 -2.76
C GLY A 16 11.83 1.27 -3.08
N THR A 17 12.68 1.14 -2.07
CA THR A 17 14.07 0.73 -2.28
C THR A 17 14.43 -0.45 -1.39
N LEU A 18 15.35 -1.26 -1.89
CA LEU A 18 15.93 -2.36 -1.15
C LEU A 18 17.11 -1.84 -0.31
N LYS A 19 17.66 -2.70 0.52
CA LYS A 19 18.75 -2.33 1.41
C LYS A 19 19.98 -1.81 0.66
N ASN A 20 20.21 -2.31 -0.55
CA ASN A 20 21.33 -1.89 -1.37
C ASN A 20 21.05 -0.64 -2.21
N GLY A 21 19.88 -0.02 -2.03
CA GLY A 21 19.50 1.18 -2.76
C GLY A 21 18.80 0.94 -4.09
N SER A 22 18.69 -0.32 -4.53
CA SER A 22 17.98 -0.65 -5.76
C SER A 22 16.47 -0.47 -5.55
N GLU A 23 15.76 -0.10 -6.61
CA GLU A 23 14.31 0.00 -6.54
C GLU A 23 13.66 -1.38 -6.49
N THR A 24 12.59 -1.50 -5.73
CA THR A 24 11.76 -2.70 -5.72
C THR A 24 10.46 -2.42 -6.45
N ASN A 25 9.96 -3.40 -7.19
CA ASN A 25 8.67 -3.28 -7.86
C ASN A 25 7.53 -3.90 -7.05
N GLU A 26 7.76 -4.23 -5.79
CA GLU A 26 6.74 -4.81 -4.92
C GLU A 26 6.08 -3.78 -4.01
N TYR A 27 6.79 -2.70 -3.66
CA TYR A 27 6.31 -1.71 -2.68
C TYR A 27 6.58 -0.30 -3.16
N CYS A 28 5.74 0.64 -2.73
CA CYS A 28 5.95 2.05 -3.04
C CYS A 28 6.90 2.69 -2.01
N LYS A 29 7.43 3.86 -2.37
CA LYS A 29 8.37 4.58 -1.52
C LYS A 29 7.77 5.07 -0.20
N PHE A 30 6.46 5.14 -0.12
CA PHE A 30 5.77 5.57 1.11
C PHE A 30 5.60 4.42 2.11
N CYS A 31 5.75 3.19 1.64
CA CYS A 31 5.57 2.01 2.48
C CYS A 31 6.87 1.31 2.80
N PHE A 32 7.86 1.42 1.93
CA PHE A 32 9.05 0.57 2.02
C PHE A 32 10.27 1.31 1.50
N GLN A 33 11.31 1.41 2.33
CA GLN A 33 12.58 2.00 1.92
C GLN A 33 13.72 1.27 2.63
N GLU A 34 14.85 1.19 1.92
CA GLU A 34 16.10 0.61 2.45
C GLU A 34 15.89 -0.80 3.01
N GLY A 35 15.02 -1.56 2.37
CA GLY A 35 14.77 -2.95 2.73
C GLY A 35 13.84 -3.16 3.92
N ALA A 36 13.15 -2.11 4.35
CA ALA A 36 12.27 -2.22 5.52
C ALA A 36 11.00 -1.40 5.34
N TYR A 37 9.94 -1.83 5.96
CA TYR A 37 8.70 -1.06 6.00
C TYR A 37 8.91 0.19 6.84
N LEU A 38 8.38 1.32 6.38
CA LEU A 38 8.48 2.58 7.11
C LEU A 38 7.64 2.57 8.37
N GLN A 39 6.53 1.83 8.36
CA GLN A 39 5.66 1.68 9.52
C GLN A 39 5.38 0.22 9.76
N PRO A 40 6.34 -0.52 10.33
CA PRO A 40 6.19 -1.96 10.49
C PRO A 40 5.10 -2.38 11.48
N GLU A 41 4.67 -1.47 12.35
CA GLU A 41 3.62 -1.74 13.34
C GLU A 41 2.20 -1.57 12.80
N LEU A 42 2.04 -1.11 11.56
CA LEU A 42 0.71 -0.96 10.98
C LEU A 42 -0.02 -2.30 10.89
N THR A 43 -1.33 -2.27 11.15
CA THR A 43 -2.20 -3.41 10.96
C THR A 43 -2.89 -3.31 9.60
N VAL A 44 -3.54 -4.41 9.19
CA VAL A 44 -4.30 -4.40 7.94
C VAL A 44 -5.46 -3.40 8.02
N GLU A 45 -6.08 -3.27 9.18
CA GLU A 45 -7.16 -2.31 9.39
C GLU A 45 -6.67 -0.88 9.23
N ASP A 46 -5.49 -0.59 9.77
CA ASP A 46 -4.88 0.74 9.60
C ASP A 46 -4.66 1.06 8.13
N MET A 47 -4.14 0.10 7.39
CA MET A 47 -3.87 0.29 5.97
C MET A 47 -5.15 0.48 5.17
N ILE A 48 -6.19 -0.28 5.49
CA ILE A 48 -7.49 -0.13 4.84
C ILE A 48 -8.03 1.28 5.07
N GLN A 49 -7.96 1.77 6.30
CA GLN A 49 -8.45 3.10 6.63
C GLN A 49 -7.67 4.19 5.89
N MET A 50 -6.36 4.08 5.85
CA MET A 50 -5.51 5.03 5.13
C MET A 50 -5.83 5.03 3.64
N SER A 51 -6.08 3.86 3.07
CA SER A 51 -6.41 3.71 1.67
C SER A 51 -7.77 4.35 1.35
N ILE A 52 -8.75 4.16 2.24
CA ILE A 52 -10.07 4.77 2.10
C ILE A 52 -9.94 6.29 2.10
N ASP A 53 -9.18 6.83 3.03
CA ASP A 53 -8.98 8.27 3.14
C ASP A 53 -8.33 8.85 1.88
N ASN A 54 -7.31 8.17 1.36
CA ASN A 54 -6.63 8.60 0.13
C ASN A 54 -7.57 8.59 -1.07
N MET A 55 -8.33 7.53 -1.23
CA MET A 55 -9.25 7.41 -2.37
C MET A 55 -10.37 8.44 -2.29
N SER A 56 -10.87 8.71 -1.08
CA SER A 56 -11.94 9.68 -0.90
C SER A 56 -11.48 11.11 -1.15
N GLN A 57 -10.26 11.43 -0.75
CA GLN A 57 -9.74 12.80 -0.84
C GLN A 57 -9.07 13.07 -2.18
N ASP A 58 -8.21 12.15 -2.63
CA ASP A 58 -7.36 12.41 -3.80
C ASP A 58 -7.97 11.93 -5.10
N LEU A 59 -8.77 10.88 -5.07
CA LEU A 59 -9.33 10.25 -6.27
C LEU A 59 -10.83 10.48 -6.43
N ASN A 60 -11.44 11.23 -5.53
CA ASN A 60 -12.86 11.55 -5.55
C ASN A 60 -13.78 10.33 -5.56
N PHE A 61 -13.34 9.22 -5.00
CA PHE A 61 -14.21 8.06 -4.84
C PHE A 61 -15.23 8.36 -3.73
N SER A 62 -16.44 7.84 -3.86
CA SER A 62 -17.36 7.88 -2.75
C SER A 62 -16.79 7.03 -1.62
N LYS A 63 -17.14 7.36 -0.39
CA LYS A 63 -16.62 6.63 0.76
C LYS A 63 -16.99 5.15 0.70
N GLU A 64 -18.20 4.84 0.22
CA GLU A 64 -18.66 3.46 0.07
C GLU A 64 -17.83 2.70 -0.95
N ASN A 65 -17.56 3.30 -2.10
CA ASN A 65 -16.76 2.66 -3.14
C ASN A 65 -15.33 2.46 -2.68
N ALA A 66 -14.76 3.46 -2.01
CA ALA A 66 -13.40 3.37 -1.48
C ALA A 66 -13.29 2.25 -0.45
N GLN A 67 -14.28 2.15 0.43
CA GLN A 67 -14.31 1.13 1.47
C GLN A 67 -14.42 -0.27 0.88
N GLU A 68 -15.30 -0.44 -0.09
CA GLU A 68 -15.48 -1.73 -0.75
C GLU A 68 -14.21 -2.16 -1.47
N LEU A 69 -13.59 -1.24 -2.19
CA LEU A 69 -12.37 -1.53 -2.94
C LEU A 69 -11.22 -1.87 -2.00
N ALA A 70 -11.03 -1.06 -0.95
CA ALA A 70 -9.96 -1.29 0.01
C ALA A 70 -10.13 -2.63 0.72
N ASN A 71 -11.34 -2.97 1.14
CA ASN A 71 -11.61 -4.25 1.80
C ASN A 71 -11.41 -5.45 0.88
N SER A 72 -11.57 -5.26 -0.43
CA SER A 72 -11.34 -6.33 -1.40
C SER A 72 -9.88 -6.50 -1.75
N VAL A 73 -9.14 -5.39 -1.88
CA VAL A 73 -7.78 -5.39 -2.41
C VAL A 73 -6.73 -5.57 -1.31
N ILE A 74 -6.82 -4.77 -0.25
CA ILE A 74 -5.76 -4.71 0.76
C ILE A 74 -5.46 -6.07 1.40
N PRO A 75 -6.44 -6.85 1.86
CA PRO A 75 -6.13 -8.14 2.51
C PRO A 75 -5.48 -9.16 1.59
N GLN A 76 -5.56 -8.95 0.26
CA GLN A 76 -4.96 -9.86 -0.71
C GLN A 76 -3.52 -9.51 -1.04
N LEU A 77 -3.02 -8.37 -0.57
CA LEU A 77 -1.67 -7.94 -0.86
C LEU A 77 -0.66 -8.78 -0.07
N LYS A 78 0.54 -8.90 -0.64
CA LYS A 78 1.59 -9.77 -0.11
C LYS A 78 1.88 -9.52 1.38
N ARG A 79 1.96 -8.24 1.78
CA ARG A 79 2.26 -7.88 3.15
C ARG A 79 1.24 -8.41 4.15
N TRP A 80 -0.04 -8.37 3.78
CA TRP A 80 -1.13 -8.72 4.69
C TRP A 80 -1.55 -10.17 4.59
N LYS A 81 -1.41 -10.75 3.41
CA LYS A 81 -1.81 -12.12 3.17
C LYS A 81 -0.94 -13.12 3.93
N SER A 82 0.32 -12.82 4.10
CA SER A 82 1.27 -13.72 4.76
C SER A 82 1.10 -13.77 6.28
N ILE A 83 0.29 -12.89 6.85
CA ILE A 83 0.10 -12.80 8.29
C ILE A 83 -1.09 -13.64 8.77
N SER A 84 -2.00 -13.93 7.88
CA SER A 84 -3.23 -14.67 8.21
C SER A 84 -3.00 -16.17 8.34
#